data_08f1faea7547692d0d84593f7dca1e27
#
_entry.id   08f1faea7547692d0d84593f7dca1e27
#
_cell.length_a   1.000
_cell.length_b   1.000
_cell.length_c   1.000
_cell.angle_alpha   90.00
_cell.angle_beta   90.00
_cell.angle_gamma   90.00
#
_symmetry.space_group_name_H-M   'P 1'
#
loop_
_entity.id
_entity.type
_entity.pdbx_description
1 polymer ?
#
loop_
_entity_poly.entity_id
_entity_poly.type
_entity_poly.pdbx_seq_one_letter_code
_entity_poly.pdbx_strand_id
1 'polypeptide(L)'
;IVVEQIIRPTGLLDPIIEVRPTENQIDDLLEEIIQRREHDERVLVTTLTKRMAEELTEYLLNHDIHANYIHSDVATLDRVQIMNDLRAGLYDVLVGVNLLREGLDLPEVSLVAILDADKEGFLRSHRSLTQTAGRAARNVNGKVIMYADKITDSMQQTIDETARRRQIQLKYNQEHGITPQQIRKDIKGSLMSVMSSGSEKTSGNAAIGKTATVENASKKGYKPYIEPDGYAYAADPVVKRMTKKQLEKSIADTTELMKTAAKNLDFLQAAQYRDEIVRLQSLLENE
;
A
#
# COMPACT_ATOMS: atom_id res chain seq x y z
N ILE A 1 -14.55 33.14 -4.60
CA ILE A 1 -13.90 32.71 -5.87
C ILE A 1 -13.00 31.51 -5.53
N VAL A 2 -13.29 30.37 -6.11
CA VAL A 2 -12.42 29.18 -5.99
C VAL A 2 -11.44 29.24 -7.14
N VAL A 3 -10.14 29.23 -6.83
CA VAL A 3 -9.05 29.21 -7.83
C VAL A 3 -8.54 27.79 -7.95
N GLU A 4 -8.57 27.23 -9.13
CA GLU A 4 -8.01 25.91 -9.42
C GLU A 4 -6.54 26.03 -9.80
N GLN A 5 -5.67 25.24 -9.16
CA GLN A 5 -4.26 25.10 -9.54
C GLN A 5 -4.06 23.73 -10.20
N ILE A 6 -4.09 23.69 -11.52
CA ILE A 6 -4.02 22.47 -12.31
C ILE A 6 -2.61 22.27 -12.90
N ILE A 7 -1.92 23.35 -13.23
CA ILE A 7 -0.65 23.31 -13.93
C ILE A 7 0.46 22.76 -13.03
N ARG A 8 1.19 21.76 -13.56
CA ARG A 8 2.40 21.21 -12.95
C ARG A 8 3.64 21.78 -13.63
N PRO A 9 4.58 22.40 -12.89
CA PRO A 9 5.80 22.96 -13.46
C PRO A 9 6.69 21.93 -14.19
N THR A 10 6.60 20.65 -13.80
CA THR A 10 7.33 19.54 -14.43
C THR A 10 6.81 19.15 -15.80
N GLY A 11 5.67 19.69 -16.21
CA GLY A 11 5.00 19.34 -17.45
C GLY A 11 4.34 17.95 -17.47
N LEU A 12 4.41 17.18 -16.37
CA LEU A 12 3.82 15.84 -16.28
C LEU A 12 2.31 15.89 -16.47
N LEU A 13 1.81 15.01 -17.31
CA LEU A 13 0.40 14.90 -17.64
C LEU A 13 -0.32 13.99 -16.66
N ASP A 14 -1.63 14.22 -16.46
CA ASP A 14 -2.49 13.23 -15.81
C ASP A 14 -2.55 11.95 -16.68
N PRO A 15 -2.69 10.76 -16.06
CA PRO A 15 -2.63 9.49 -16.78
C PRO A 15 -3.80 9.33 -17.74
N ILE A 16 -3.61 8.46 -18.74
CA ILE A 16 -4.72 7.97 -19.56
C ILE A 16 -5.47 6.91 -18.76
N ILE A 17 -6.79 7.01 -18.71
CA ILE A 17 -7.64 6.02 -18.06
C ILE A 17 -8.29 5.15 -19.13
N GLU A 18 -8.09 3.84 -19.06
CA GLU A 18 -8.76 2.83 -19.86
C GLU A 18 -9.74 2.04 -18.98
N VAL A 19 -10.92 1.74 -19.52
CA VAL A 19 -11.88 0.85 -18.88
C VAL A 19 -11.87 -0.47 -19.64
N ARG A 20 -11.68 -1.58 -18.93
CA ARG A 20 -11.65 -2.94 -19.49
C ARG A 20 -12.66 -3.83 -18.75
N PRO A 21 -13.20 -4.88 -19.37
CA PRO A 21 -14.14 -5.79 -18.74
C PRO A 21 -13.51 -6.52 -17.55
N THR A 22 -14.35 -6.98 -16.62
CA THR A 22 -13.88 -7.79 -15.48
C THR A 22 -13.59 -9.23 -15.89
N GLU A 23 -14.14 -9.70 -17.00
CA GLU A 23 -13.82 -11.01 -17.54
C GLU A 23 -12.34 -11.10 -17.93
N ASN A 24 -11.64 -12.10 -17.42
CA ASN A 24 -10.20 -12.32 -17.60
C ASN A 24 -9.32 -11.15 -17.10
N GLN A 25 -9.82 -10.33 -16.17
CA GLN A 25 -9.09 -9.16 -15.66
C GLN A 25 -7.70 -9.51 -15.05
N ILE A 26 -7.52 -10.71 -14.52
CA ILE A 26 -6.26 -11.12 -13.92
C ILE A 26 -5.22 -11.47 -14.97
N ASP A 27 -5.64 -12.14 -16.05
CA ASP A 27 -4.74 -12.51 -17.15
C ASP A 27 -4.31 -11.24 -17.92
N ASP A 28 -5.25 -10.34 -18.19
CA ASP A 28 -4.98 -9.03 -18.82
C ASP A 28 -4.04 -8.18 -17.94
N LEU A 29 -4.27 -8.17 -16.63
CA LEU A 29 -3.39 -7.50 -15.67
C LEU A 29 -1.98 -8.09 -15.68
N LEU A 30 -1.86 -9.42 -15.78
CA LEU A 30 -0.58 -10.13 -15.83
C LEU A 30 0.23 -9.70 -17.05
N GLU A 31 -0.39 -9.62 -18.23
CA GLU A 31 0.25 -9.14 -19.46
C GLU A 31 0.75 -7.70 -19.31
N GLU A 32 -0.06 -6.80 -18.76
CA GLU A 32 0.34 -5.41 -18.51
C GLU A 32 1.50 -5.31 -17.50
N ILE A 33 1.52 -6.14 -16.47
CA ILE A 33 2.62 -6.21 -15.50
C ILE A 33 3.93 -6.64 -16.18
N ILE A 34 3.87 -7.69 -17.01
CA ILE A 34 5.05 -8.18 -17.74
C ILE A 34 5.63 -7.09 -18.64
N GLN A 35 4.77 -6.39 -19.39
CA GLN A 35 5.20 -5.27 -20.23
C GLN A 35 5.87 -4.15 -19.44
N ARG A 36 5.36 -3.83 -18.23
CA ARG A 36 5.95 -2.79 -17.38
C ARG A 36 7.29 -3.22 -16.79
N ARG A 37 7.40 -4.49 -16.38
CA ARG A 37 8.64 -5.07 -15.88
C ARG A 37 9.77 -5.00 -16.91
N GLU A 38 9.48 -5.24 -18.19
CA GLU A 38 10.46 -5.11 -19.27
C GLU A 38 11.06 -3.70 -19.40
N HIS A 39 10.31 -2.68 -18.97
CA HIS A 39 10.73 -1.28 -18.97
C HIS A 39 11.25 -0.79 -17.61
N ASP A 40 11.46 -1.67 -16.64
CA ASP A 40 11.84 -1.35 -15.26
C ASP A 40 10.85 -0.38 -14.57
N GLU A 41 9.57 -0.49 -14.91
CA GLU A 41 8.48 0.28 -14.33
C GLU A 41 7.73 -0.52 -13.28
N ARG A 42 7.03 0.15 -12.36
CA ARG A 42 6.32 -0.48 -11.25
C ARG A 42 4.81 -0.34 -11.42
N VAL A 43 4.08 -1.29 -10.83
CA VAL A 43 2.63 -1.38 -10.92
C VAL A 43 2.00 -1.31 -9.54
N LEU A 44 0.94 -0.52 -9.41
CA LEU A 44 0.05 -0.53 -8.24
C LEU A 44 -1.27 -1.19 -8.61
N VAL A 45 -1.72 -2.13 -7.80
CA VAL A 45 -3.03 -2.79 -7.97
C VAL A 45 -3.90 -2.52 -6.75
N THR A 46 -5.12 -2.06 -6.98
CA THR A 46 -6.08 -1.83 -5.89
C THR A 46 -7.20 -2.85 -5.92
N THR A 47 -7.41 -3.52 -4.79
CA THR A 47 -8.48 -4.51 -4.57
C THR A 47 -9.53 -3.96 -3.60
N LEU A 48 -10.64 -4.69 -3.43
CA LEU A 48 -11.71 -4.31 -2.49
C LEU A 48 -11.51 -4.89 -1.09
N THR A 49 -10.85 -6.03 -0.98
CA THR A 49 -10.69 -6.75 0.29
C THR A 49 -9.24 -7.14 0.53
N LYS A 50 -8.89 -7.34 1.80
CA LYS A 50 -7.57 -7.82 2.23
C LYS A 50 -7.27 -9.18 1.62
N ARG A 51 -8.22 -10.10 1.74
CA ARG A 51 -8.12 -11.45 1.20
C ARG A 51 -7.82 -11.46 -0.30
N MET A 52 -8.51 -10.63 -1.08
CA MET A 52 -8.24 -10.50 -2.51
C MET A 52 -6.83 -9.96 -2.79
N ALA A 53 -6.31 -9.06 -1.93
CA ALA A 53 -4.95 -8.56 -2.08
C ALA A 53 -3.90 -9.66 -1.80
N GLU A 54 -4.12 -10.46 -0.79
CA GLU A 54 -3.26 -11.59 -0.41
C GLU A 54 -3.27 -12.67 -1.49
N GLU A 55 -4.47 -13.14 -1.90
CA GLU A 55 -4.66 -14.16 -2.94
C GLU A 55 -4.06 -13.73 -4.29
N LEU A 56 -4.25 -12.46 -4.68
CA LEU A 56 -3.65 -11.94 -5.91
C LEU A 56 -2.13 -11.87 -5.82
N THR A 57 -1.60 -11.49 -4.67
CA THR A 57 -0.14 -11.46 -4.47
C THR A 57 0.46 -12.85 -4.57
N GLU A 58 -0.17 -13.85 -3.94
CA GLU A 58 0.26 -15.25 -4.04
C GLU A 58 0.18 -15.76 -5.49
N TYR A 59 -0.90 -15.42 -6.20
CA TYR A 59 -1.04 -15.75 -7.62
C TYR A 59 0.10 -15.17 -8.47
N LEU A 60 0.44 -13.88 -8.27
CA LEU A 60 1.52 -13.23 -9.00
C LEU A 60 2.89 -13.84 -8.68
N LEU A 61 3.16 -14.17 -7.43
CA LEU A 61 4.40 -14.85 -7.01
C LEU A 61 4.54 -16.23 -7.67
N ASN A 62 3.44 -16.97 -7.81
CA ASN A 62 3.42 -18.26 -8.50
C ASN A 62 3.67 -18.15 -10.02
N HIS A 63 3.59 -16.94 -10.59
CA HIS A 63 3.89 -16.63 -11.99
C HIS A 63 5.22 -15.87 -12.16
N ASP A 64 6.15 -16.03 -11.21
CA ASP A 64 7.49 -15.42 -11.23
C ASP A 64 7.48 -13.87 -11.29
N ILE A 65 6.43 -13.25 -10.75
CA ILE A 65 6.34 -11.79 -10.58
C ILE A 65 6.61 -11.45 -9.12
N HIS A 66 7.57 -10.56 -8.90
CA HIS A 66 7.88 -10.08 -7.56
C HIS A 66 6.78 -9.12 -7.09
N ALA A 67 5.90 -9.60 -6.25
CA ALA A 67 4.78 -8.84 -5.71
C ALA A 67 4.79 -8.80 -4.20
N ASN A 68 4.23 -7.74 -3.63
CA ASN A 68 3.92 -7.64 -2.21
C ASN A 68 2.57 -6.93 -2.03
N TYR A 69 2.01 -6.99 -0.83
CA TYR A 69 0.74 -6.35 -0.53
C TYR A 69 0.82 -5.40 0.67
N ILE A 70 -0.09 -4.41 0.69
CA ILE A 70 -0.29 -3.50 1.82
C ILE A 70 -1.78 -3.40 2.14
N HIS A 71 -2.15 -3.65 3.41
CA HIS A 71 -3.47 -3.40 3.96
C HIS A 71 -3.38 -2.84 5.39
N SER A 72 -4.53 -2.64 6.07
CA SER A 72 -4.58 -1.97 7.38
C SER A 72 -3.76 -2.65 8.47
N ASP A 73 -3.55 -3.96 8.38
CA ASP A 73 -2.93 -4.76 9.43
C ASP A 73 -1.39 -4.81 9.31
N VAL A 74 -0.83 -4.34 8.19
CA VAL A 74 0.61 -4.20 8.02
C VAL A 74 1.12 -3.06 8.89
N ALA A 75 2.12 -3.32 9.73
CA ALA A 75 2.71 -2.30 10.60
C ALA A 75 3.30 -1.12 9.83
N THR A 76 3.29 0.08 10.42
CA THR A 76 3.72 1.31 9.73
C THR A 76 5.17 1.24 9.24
N LEU A 77 6.07 0.63 10.01
CA LEU A 77 7.47 0.48 9.63
C LEU A 77 7.63 -0.47 8.44
N ASP A 78 6.88 -1.59 8.44
CA ASP A 78 6.92 -2.56 7.34
C ASP A 78 6.38 -1.95 6.05
N ARG A 79 5.34 -1.10 6.13
CA ARG A 79 4.83 -0.37 4.96
C ARG A 79 5.91 0.52 4.33
N VAL A 80 6.65 1.26 5.17
CA VAL A 80 7.74 2.11 4.68
C VAL A 80 8.81 1.26 4.00
N GLN A 81 9.14 0.10 4.57
CA GLN A 81 10.11 -0.82 3.99
C GLN A 81 9.61 -1.38 2.65
N ILE A 82 8.38 -1.91 2.59
CA ILE A 82 7.77 -2.44 1.35
C ILE A 82 7.78 -1.38 0.23
N MET A 83 7.51 -0.12 0.58
CA MET A 83 7.53 0.95 -0.41
C MET A 83 8.94 1.32 -0.89
N ASN A 84 9.91 1.31 0.01
CA ASN A 84 11.31 1.51 -0.38
C ASN A 84 11.81 0.35 -1.25
N ASP A 85 11.40 -0.87 -0.95
CA ASP A 85 11.73 -2.07 -1.72
C ASP A 85 11.09 -2.04 -3.12
N LEU A 86 9.82 -1.59 -3.24
CA LEU A 86 9.19 -1.35 -4.53
C LEU A 86 9.97 -0.32 -5.36
N ARG A 87 10.37 0.80 -4.76
CA ARG A 87 11.17 1.83 -5.42
C ARG A 87 12.56 1.33 -5.80
N ALA A 88 13.15 0.49 -4.97
CA ALA A 88 14.44 -0.15 -5.23
C ALA A 88 14.37 -1.24 -6.31
N GLY A 89 13.16 -1.63 -6.74
CA GLY A 89 12.97 -2.67 -7.75
C GLY A 89 13.04 -4.10 -7.23
N LEU A 90 12.93 -4.28 -5.91
CA LEU A 90 12.80 -5.62 -5.30
C LEU A 90 11.42 -6.23 -5.55
N TYR A 91 10.43 -5.36 -5.80
CA TYR A 91 9.08 -5.74 -6.23
C TYR A 91 8.73 -5.04 -7.53
N ASP A 92 8.03 -5.74 -8.41
CA ASP A 92 7.45 -5.22 -9.64
C ASP A 92 6.05 -4.65 -9.37
N VAL A 93 5.32 -5.29 -8.45
CA VAL A 93 3.92 -5.00 -8.16
C VAL A 93 3.69 -4.80 -6.67
N LEU A 94 2.88 -3.80 -6.35
CA LEU A 94 2.32 -3.61 -5.02
C LEU A 94 0.79 -3.68 -5.06
N VAL A 95 0.23 -4.64 -4.35
CA VAL A 95 -1.22 -4.84 -4.23
C VAL A 95 -1.73 -4.23 -2.94
N GLY A 96 -2.88 -3.58 -2.95
CA GLY A 96 -3.44 -3.03 -1.71
C GLY A 96 -4.91 -2.68 -1.76
N VAL A 97 -5.55 -2.66 -0.59
CA VAL A 97 -6.99 -2.36 -0.45
C VAL A 97 -7.25 -0.86 -0.52
N ASN A 98 -6.44 -0.08 0.15
CA ASN A 98 -6.56 1.37 0.23
C ASN A 98 -5.18 2.02 0.22
N LEU A 99 -4.62 2.14 -0.96
CA LEU A 99 -3.31 2.77 -1.16
C LEU A 99 -3.36 4.31 -1.08
N LEU A 100 -4.51 4.88 -0.67
CA LEU A 100 -4.74 6.33 -0.64
C LEU A 100 -4.17 7.02 0.60
N ARG A 101 -3.95 6.27 1.68
CA ARG A 101 -3.85 6.87 3.02
C ARG A 101 -2.58 7.65 3.30
N GLU A 102 -1.50 7.44 2.58
CA GLU A 102 -0.25 8.08 3.05
C GLU A 102 0.55 8.54 1.85
N GLY A 103 0.72 9.81 1.71
CA GLY A 103 1.67 10.56 0.87
C GLY A 103 2.60 9.76 -0.06
N LEU A 104 2.11 8.66 -0.64
CA LEU A 104 2.86 7.76 -1.50
C LEU A 104 3.33 8.52 -2.72
N ASP A 105 4.59 8.86 -2.73
CA ASP A 105 5.25 9.52 -3.84
C ASP A 105 6.14 8.50 -4.56
N LEU A 106 5.56 7.81 -5.52
CA LEU A 106 6.17 6.71 -6.26
C LEU A 106 6.29 7.08 -7.74
N PRO A 107 7.29 7.86 -8.14
CA PRO A 107 7.48 8.25 -9.54
C PRO A 107 7.83 7.06 -10.45
N GLU A 108 8.26 5.95 -9.89
CA GLU A 108 8.59 4.72 -10.59
C GLU A 108 7.33 3.96 -11.07
N VAL A 109 6.15 4.29 -10.51
CA VAL A 109 4.87 3.66 -10.88
C VAL A 109 4.33 4.26 -12.17
N SER A 110 4.26 3.45 -13.20
CA SER A 110 3.67 3.80 -14.50
C SER A 110 2.24 3.28 -14.69
N LEU A 111 1.88 2.18 -14.02
CA LEU A 111 0.55 1.60 -14.14
C LEU A 111 -0.16 1.55 -12.79
N VAL A 112 -1.40 1.99 -12.77
CA VAL A 112 -2.33 1.77 -11.66
C VAL A 112 -3.52 0.96 -12.17
N ALA A 113 -3.70 -0.24 -11.65
CA ALA A 113 -4.81 -1.11 -11.95
C ALA A 113 -5.85 -1.08 -10.82
N ILE A 114 -7.11 -0.88 -11.16
CA ILE A 114 -8.22 -0.81 -10.22
C ILE A 114 -9.17 -1.96 -10.55
N LEU A 115 -9.12 -3.03 -9.75
CA LEU A 115 -10.00 -4.18 -9.91
C LEU A 115 -11.40 -3.86 -9.37
N ASP A 116 -12.43 -4.41 -10.01
CA ASP A 116 -13.83 -4.20 -9.62
C ASP A 116 -14.16 -2.71 -9.42
N ALA A 117 -13.81 -1.87 -10.38
CA ALA A 117 -13.98 -0.43 -10.28
C ALA A 117 -15.45 0.01 -10.27
N ASP A 118 -16.36 -0.83 -10.77
CA ASP A 118 -17.81 -0.61 -10.80
C ASP A 118 -18.53 -0.98 -9.49
N LYS A 119 -17.84 -1.58 -8.53
CA LYS A 119 -18.43 -1.90 -7.22
C LYS A 119 -18.48 -0.66 -6.37
N GLU A 120 -19.57 0.09 -6.49
CA GLU A 120 -19.76 1.36 -5.77
C GLU A 120 -19.58 1.20 -4.26
N GLY A 121 -18.93 2.20 -3.65
CA GLY A 121 -18.65 2.23 -2.23
C GLY A 121 -17.57 3.24 -1.89
N PHE A 122 -17.19 3.32 -0.63
CA PHE A 122 -16.18 4.27 -0.15
C PHE A 122 -14.85 4.20 -0.92
N LEU A 123 -14.40 2.97 -1.26
CA LEU A 123 -13.15 2.74 -1.99
C LEU A 123 -13.24 3.01 -3.49
N ARG A 124 -14.43 3.14 -4.04
CA ARG A 124 -14.71 3.38 -5.47
C ARG A 124 -15.52 4.64 -5.71
N SER A 125 -15.58 5.54 -4.73
CA SER A 125 -16.14 6.88 -4.91
C SER A 125 -15.27 7.70 -5.87
N HIS A 126 -15.85 8.70 -6.53
CA HIS A 126 -15.13 9.63 -7.42
C HIS A 126 -13.83 10.15 -6.77
N ARG A 127 -13.87 10.57 -5.50
CA ARG A 127 -12.69 11.06 -4.78
C ARG A 127 -11.60 9.99 -4.64
N SER A 128 -11.98 8.77 -4.28
CA SER A 128 -11.06 7.65 -4.15
C SER A 128 -10.43 7.28 -5.48
N LEU A 129 -11.24 7.15 -6.52
CA LEU A 129 -10.77 6.82 -7.87
C LEU A 129 -9.81 7.88 -8.42
N THR A 130 -10.16 9.18 -8.27
CA THR A 130 -9.29 10.29 -8.71
C THR A 130 -7.95 10.30 -7.96
N GLN A 131 -7.95 10.06 -6.65
CA GLN A 131 -6.71 10.00 -5.88
C GLN A 131 -5.85 8.80 -6.26
N THR A 132 -6.47 7.64 -6.50
CA THR A 132 -5.77 6.43 -6.94
C THR A 132 -5.17 6.61 -8.32
N ALA A 133 -5.96 7.11 -9.28
CA ALA A 133 -5.49 7.42 -10.63
C ALA A 133 -4.32 8.43 -10.62
N GLY A 134 -4.39 9.42 -9.75
CA GLY A 134 -3.35 10.44 -9.59
C GLY A 134 -1.97 9.89 -9.16
N ARG A 135 -1.89 8.63 -8.70
CA ARG A 135 -0.59 7.99 -8.39
C ARG A 135 0.25 7.77 -9.65
N ALA A 136 -0.37 7.40 -10.76
CA ALA A 136 0.32 7.26 -12.05
C ALA A 136 0.73 8.61 -12.69
N ALA A 137 0.20 9.72 -12.22
CA ALA A 137 0.46 11.05 -12.80
C ALA A 137 1.89 11.59 -12.56
N ARG A 138 2.74 10.84 -11.87
CA ARG A 138 4.14 11.20 -11.61
C ARG A 138 5.12 10.53 -12.57
N ASN A 139 4.62 9.60 -13.35
CA ASN A 139 5.37 8.93 -14.41
C ASN A 139 4.99 9.49 -15.77
N VAL A 140 5.96 9.64 -16.66
CA VAL A 140 5.72 10.12 -18.04
C VAL A 140 4.82 9.13 -18.81
N ASN A 141 4.97 7.83 -18.54
CA ASN A 141 4.19 6.73 -19.12
C ASN A 141 2.96 6.36 -18.29
N GLY A 142 2.50 7.29 -17.45
CA GLY A 142 1.39 7.04 -16.52
C GLY A 142 0.12 6.59 -17.20
N LYS A 143 -0.38 5.39 -16.83
CA LYS A 143 -1.60 4.77 -17.32
C LYS A 143 -2.42 4.24 -16.14
N VAL A 144 -3.74 4.28 -16.27
CA VAL A 144 -4.68 3.68 -15.32
C VAL A 144 -5.60 2.72 -16.07
N ILE A 145 -5.79 1.54 -15.53
CA ILE A 145 -6.77 0.57 -16.02
C ILE A 145 -7.82 0.38 -14.94
N MET A 146 -9.07 0.61 -15.29
CA MET A 146 -10.23 0.32 -14.46
C MET A 146 -10.94 -0.91 -15.02
N TYR A 147 -10.90 -2.02 -14.27
CA TYR A 147 -11.66 -3.22 -14.62
C TYR A 147 -13.09 -3.09 -14.12
N ALA A 148 -14.03 -3.05 -15.05
CA ALA A 148 -15.43 -2.80 -14.75
C ALA A 148 -16.32 -3.29 -15.88
N ASP A 149 -17.48 -3.88 -15.55
CA ASP A 149 -18.50 -4.28 -16.54
C ASP A 149 -19.46 -3.13 -16.83
N LYS A 150 -19.51 -2.14 -15.95
CA LYS A 150 -20.34 -0.94 -16.09
C LYS A 150 -19.56 0.30 -15.70
N ILE A 151 -19.71 1.36 -16.48
CA ILE A 151 -19.18 2.68 -16.08
C ILE A 151 -20.19 3.30 -15.12
N THR A 152 -19.75 3.50 -13.86
CA THR A 152 -20.53 4.18 -12.83
C THR A 152 -20.36 5.70 -12.93
N ASP A 153 -21.26 6.46 -12.28
CA ASP A 153 -21.16 7.92 -12.24
C ASP A 153 -19.81 8.38 -11.62
N SER A 154 -19.35 7.68 -10.59
CA SER A 154 -18.06 7.95 -9.96
C SER A 154 -16.87 7.72 -10.91
N MET A 155 -16.93 6.68 -11.73
CA MET A 155 -15.92 6.40 -12.75
C MET A 155 -15.96 7.47 -13.85
N GLN A 156 -17.14 7.78 -14.37
CA GLN A 156 -17.31 8.78 -15.44
C GLN A 156 -16.76 10.14 -15.01
N GLN A 157 -17.13 10.62 -13.82
CA GLN A 157 -16.59 11.87 -13.27
C GLN A 157 -15.07 11.85 -13.15
N THR A 158 -14.48 10.71 -12.75
CA THR A 158 -13.02 10.57 -12.63
C THR A 158 -12.35 10.62 -13.99
N ILE A 159 -12.91 9.93 -14.98
CA ILE A 159 -12.42 9.91 -16.37
C ILE A 159 -12.45 11.32 -16.96
N ASP A 160 -13.59 11.99 -16.86
CA ASP A 160 -13.79 13.32 -17.43
C ASP A 160 -12.85 14.35 -16.79
N GLU A 161 -12.75 14.35 -15.46
CA GLU A 161 -11.88 15.28 -14.73
C GLU A 161 -10.40 15.03 -15.03
N THR A 162 -9.98 13.78 -15.10
CA THR A 162 -8.59 13.42 -15.44
C THR A 162 -8.25 13.81 -16.88
N ALA A 163 -9.17 13.57 -17.81
CA ALA A 163 -9.03 13.99 -19.20
C ALA A 163 -8.97 15.51 -19.35
N ARG A 164 -9.84 16.24 -18.64
CA ARG A 164 -9.85 17.72 -18.59
C ARG A 164 -8.50 18.27 -18.12
N ARG A 165 -7.99 17.76 -17.00
CA ARG A 165 -6.69 18.19 -16.45
C ARG A 165 -5.55 17.89 -17.40
N ARG A 166 -5.55 16.70 -18.01
CA ARG A 166 -4.57 16.30 -18.99
C ARG A 166 -4.53 17.26 -20.18
N GLN A 167 -5.69 17.63 -20.73
CA GLN A 167 -5.79 18.56 -21.86
C GLN A 167 -5.27 19.96 -21.51
N ILE A 168 -5.62 20.50 -20.34
CA ILE A 168 -5.14 21.79 -19.87
C ILE A 168 -3.61 21.79 -19.75
N GLN A 169 -3.05 20.76 -19.13
CA GLN A 169 -1.60 20.63 -18.99
C GLN A 169 -0.90 20.48 -20.35
N LEU A 170 -1.47 19.67 -21.26
CA LEU A 170 -0.91 19.46 -22.60
C LEU A 170 -0.86 20.79 -23.38
N LYS A 171 -1.95 21.56 -23.35
CA LYS A 171 -2.01 22.86 -24.00
C LYS A 171 -0.97 23.81 -23.41
N TYR A 172 -0.86 23.87 -22.10
CA TYR A 172 0.14 24.70 -21.42
C TYR A 172 1.58 24.30 -21.81
N ASN A 173 1.86 23.00 -21.86
CA ASN A 173 3.18 22.50 -22.26
C ASN A 173 3.52 22.91 -23.69
N GLN A 174 2.56 22.83 -24.61
CA GLN A 174 2.74 23.25 -26.01
C GLN A 174 2.99 24.76 -26.14
N GLU A 175 2.22 25.57 -25.42
CA GLU A 175 2.36 27.04 -25.44
C GLU A 175 3.70 27.52 -24.85
N HIS A 176 4.25 26.77 -23.88
CA HIS A 176 5.49 27.16 -23.17
C HIS A 176 6.71 26.33 -23.58
N GLY A 177 6.59 25.42 -24.56
CA GLY A 177 7.68 24.56 -24.99
C GLY A 177 8.23 23.62 -23.92
N ILE A 178 7.37 23.19 -22.98
CA ILE A 178 7.74 22.33 -21.86
C ILE A 178 7.67 20.87 -22.29
N THR A 179 8.77 20.14 -22.17
CA THR A 179 8.80 18.69 -22.32
C THR A 179 8.61 18.02 -20.96
N PRO A 180 7.63 17.10 -20.78
CA PRO A 180 7.44 16.39 -19.54
C PRO A 180 8.72 15.65 -19.10
N GLN A 181 9.12 15.84 -17.86
CA GLN A 181 10.31 15.19 -17.30
C GLN A 181 9.94 14.39 -16.07
N GLN A 182 10.40 13.13 -16.05
CA GLN A 182 10.19 12.26 -14.90
C GLN A 182 11.04 12.73 -13.71
N ILE A 183 10.38 12.81 -12.55
CA ILE A 183 11.08 13.12 -11.30
C ILE A 183 11.83 11.86 -10.86
N ARG A 184 13.15 11.94 -10.74
CA ARG A 184 13.97 10.91 -10.10
C ARG A 184 14.29 11.35 -8.69
N LYS A 185 13.86 10.58 -7.70
CA LYS A 185 14.21 10.81 -6.30
C LYS A 185 15.25 9.80 -5.88
N ASP A 186 16.36 10.28 -5.30
CA ASP A 186 17.35 9.39 -4.69
C ASP A 186 16.72 8.59 -3.54
N ILE A 187 16.90 7.28 -3.58
CA ILE A 187 16.36 6.33 -2.58
C ILE A 187 17.08 6.49 -1.23
N LYS A 188 18.25 7.13 -1.25
CA LYS A 188 19.12 7.32 -0.09
C LYS A 188 18.70 8.55 0.73
N GLY A 189 17.65 8.53 1.50
CA GLY A 189 17.59 9.69 2.37
C GLY A 189 16.39 10.02 3.20
N SER A 190 15.46 9.14 3.52
CA SER A 190 14.34 9.64 4.30
C SER A 190 14.21 9.10 5.73
N LEU A 191 14.56 7.86 6.01
CA LEU A 191 14.43 7.35 7.39
C LEU A 191 15.75 6.88 8.01
N MET A 192 16.68 6.37 7.21
CA MET A 192 17.96 5.91 7.73
C MET A 192 18.84 7.08 8.24
N SER A 193 18.72 8.27 7.63
CA SER A 193 19.44 9.46 8.10
C SER A 193 18.86 10.03 9.40
N VAL A 194 17.58 9.87 9.66
CA VAL A 194 16.95 10.31 10.91
C VAL A 194 17.25 9.37 12.06
N MET A 195 17.36 8.06 11.79
CA MET A 195 17.74 7.08 12.81
C MET A 195 19.25 7.08 13.11
N SER A 196 20.10 7.42 12.14
CA SER A 196 21.56 7.54 12.35
C SER A 196 21.97 8.85 13.05
N SER A 197 21.18 9.91 12.92
CA SER A 197 21.47 11.19 13.60
C SER A 197 21.08 11.21 15.08
N GLY A 198 20.39 10.18 15.58
CA GLY A 198 20.04 10.03 17.00
C GLY A 198 21.07 9.28 17.85
N SER A 199 22.14 8.74 17.26
CA SER A 199 23.10 7.85 17.94
C SER A 199 24.56 8.34 17.94
N GLU A 200 24.86 9.58 17.61
CA GLU A 200 26.23 10.08 17.71
C GLU A 200 26.39 11.10 18.84
N LYS A 201 26.66 10.59 20.04
CA LYS A 201 27.57 11.20 21.03
C LYS A 201 28.16 10.08 21.87
N THR A 202 29.25 9.49 21.41
CA THR A 202 30.42 9.18 22.24
C THR A 202 31.56 8.62 21.37
N SER A 203 32.57 9.43 21.25
CA SER A 203 34.02 9.16 21.29
C SER A 203 34.62 7.89 20.73
N GLY A 204 35.54 8.03 19.74
CA GLY A 204 36.75 7.20 19.75
C GLY A 204 37.17 6.62 18.39
N ASN A 205 38.17 7.27 17.79
CA ASN A 205 39.15 6.78 16.79
C ASN A 205 39.16 5.29 16.44
N ALA A 206 39.16 4.96 15.16
CA ALA A 206 40.31 4.37 14.42
C ALA A 206 39.96 3.74 13.07
N ALA A 207 40.71 4.19 12.06
CA ALA A 207 41.26 3.43 10.91
C ALA A 207 40.37 2.76 9.83
N ILE A 208 40.35 3.41 8.69
CA ILE A 208 40.65 2.95 7.31
C ILE A 208 40.74 1.43 7.10
N GLY A 209 39.94 0.92 6.17
CA GLY A 209 40.35 -0.30 5.47
C GLY A 209 39.28 -1.12 4.76
N LYS A 210 39.31 -0.98 3.43
CA LYS A 210 38.99 -2.02 2.43
C LYS A 210 37.55 -2.21 1.96
N THR A 211 37.36 -1.76 0.73
CA THR A 211 36.48 -2.28 -0.32
C THR A 211 36.16 -3.77 -0.19
N ALA A 212 34.87 -4.06 0.00
CA ALA A 212 34.33 -5.40 -0.24
C ALA A 212 33.42 -5.31 -1.47
N THR A 213 33.84 -5.99 -2.50
CA THR A 213 33.19 -6.24 -3.78
C THR A 213 31.80 -6.80 -3.62
N VAL A 214 30.91 -6.27 -4.45
CA VAL A 214 29.52 -6.74 -4.65
C VAL A 214 29.56 -8.06 -5.42
N GLU A 215 29.75 -9.16 -4.72
CA GLU A 215 29.53 -10.51 -5.23
C GLU A 215 29.17 -11.43 -4.07
N ASN A 216 27.90 -11.41 -3.64
CA ASN A 216 27.26 -12.51 -2.88
C ASN A 216 25.84 -12.15 -2.36
N ALA A 217 25.06 -11.43 -3.16
CA ALA A 217 23.64 -11.17 -2.81
C ALA A 217 22.63 -12.11 -3.51
N SER A 218 23.09 -13.16 -4.22
CA SER A 218 22.23 -13.96 -5.10
C SER A 218 21.81 -15.33 -4.54
N LYS A 219 21.98 -15.59 -3.25
CA LYS A 219 21.54 -16.90 -2.65
C LYS A 219 21.05 -16.76 -1.20
N LYS A 220 20.07 -15.93 -0.95
CA LYS A 220 19.13 -16.15 0.17
C LYS A 220 17.73 -16.09 -0.42
N GLY A 221 17.14 -17.26 -0.59
CA GLY A 221 15.76 -17.40 -1.00
C GLY A 221 14.89 -16.55 -0.09
N TYR A 222 14.27 -15.54 -0.66
CA TYR A 222 13.28 -14.71 0.00
C TYR A 222 12.09 -15.62 0.27
N LYS A 223 11.83 -15.91 1.53
CA LYS A 223 10.57 -16.53 1.94
C LYS A 223 9.54 -15.40 1.94
N PRO A 224 8.44 -15.52 1.18
CA PRO A 224 7.32 -14.60 1.36
C PRO A 224 6.95 -14.58 2.84
N TYR A 225 6.58 -13.42 3.36
CA TYR A 225 6.02 -13.33 4.71
C TYR A 225 4.72 -14.12 4.71
N ILE A 226 4.82 -15.37 5.16
CA ILE A 226 3.68 -16.18 5.54
C ILE A 226 3.37 -15.72 6.96
N GLU A 227 2.21 -15.08 7.12
CA GLU A 227 1.66 -14.82 8.44
C GLU A 227 1.71 -16.14 9.22
N PRO A 228 2.33 -16.20 10.41
CA PRO A 228 2.28 -17.41 11.22
C PRO A 228 0.81 -17.70 11.51
N ASP A 229 0.34 -18.88 11.16
CA ASP A 229 -0.99 -19.35 11.50
C ASP A 229 -1.25 -19.12 12.99
N GLY A 230 -2.19 -18.24 13.28
CA GLY A 230 -2.54 -17.80 14.62
C GLY A 230 -1.57 -16.71 15.11
N TYR A 231 -2.12 -15.55 15.37
CA TYR A 231 -1.50 -14.50 16.15
C TYR A 231 -0.99 -15.11 17.46
N ALA A 232 0.23 -15.60 17.45
CA ALA A 232 1.01 -15.66 18.66
C ALA A 232 1.38 -14.21 18.99
N TYR A 233 0.40 -13.41 19.41
CA TYR A 233 0.72 -12.35 20.36
C TYR A 233 1.62 -13.02 21.36
N ALA A 234 2.83 -12.47 21.56
CA ALA A 234 3.75 -12.96 22.59
C ALA A 234 2.88 -13.17 23.81
N ALA A 235 2.56 -14.43 24.11
CA ALA A 235 1.59 -14.75 25.13
C ALA A 235 2.18 -14.13 26.37
N ASP A 236 1.50 -13.09 26.86
CA ASP A 236 1.96 -12.38 28.03
C ASP A 236 2.29 -13.42 29.09
N PRO A 237 3.55 -13.53 29.54
CA PRO A 237 3.95 -14.60 30.47
C PRO A 237 3.08 -14.60 31.73
N VAL A 238 2.42 -13.49 32.01
CA VAL A 238 1.48 -13.30 33.12
C VAL A 238 0.18 -14.07 32.88
N VAL A 239 -0.38 -14.00 31.65
CA VAL A 239 -1.66 -14.67 31.31
C VAL A 239 -1.56 -16.19 31.36
N LYS A 240 -0.42 -16.77 30.99
CA LYS A 240 -0.15 -18.21 31.09
C LYS A 240 -0.02 -18.75 32.54
N ARG A 241 0.05 -17.85 33.52
CA ARG A 241 0.17 -18.21 34.96
C ARG A 241 -1.05 -17.77 35.75
N MET A 242 -2.10 -17.31 35.12
CA MET A 242 -3.33 -16.89 35.79
C MET A 242 -4.14 -18.13 36.19
N THR A 243 -4.63 -18.13 37.42
CA THR A 243 -5.57 -19.15 37.89
C THR A 243 -6.96 -18.92 37.27
N LYS A 244 -7.79 -19.96 37.16
CA LYS A 244 -9.16 -19.92 36.64
C LYS A 244 -9.98 -18.73 37.20
N LYS A 245 -9.87 -18.50 38.50
CA LYS A 245 -10.56 -17.39 39.18
C LYS A 245 -10.04 -16.00 38.78
N GLN A 246 -8.77 -15.89 38.40
CA GLN A 246 -8.18 -14.66 37.90
C GLN A 246 -8.58 -14.40 36.45
N LEU A 247 -8.67 -15.46 35.63
CA LEU A 247 -9.16 -15.38 34.26
C LEU A 247 -10.63 -14.93 34.22
N GLU A 248 -11.50 -15.53 35.02
CA GLU A 248 -12.90 -15.11 35.13
C GLU A 248 -13.05 -13.63 35.54
N LYS A 249 -12.21 -13.16 36.48
CA LYS A 249 -12.21 -11.77 36.90
C LYS A 249 -11.73 -10.84 35.75
N SER A 250 -10.67 -11.21 35.05
CA SER A 250 -10.18 -10.43 33.92
C SER A 250 -11.19 -10.34 32.79
N ILE A 251 -11.95 -11.42 32.51
CA ILE A 251 -13.04 -11.42 31.53
C ILE A 251 -14.13 -10.43 31.95
N ALA A 252 -14.51 -10.42 33.24
CA ALA A 252 -15.52 -9.51 33.75
C ALA A 252 -15.08 -8.05 33.65
N ASP A 253 -13.84 -7.73 34.07
CA ASP A 253 -13.27 -6.39 34.01
C ASP A 253 -13.15 -5.89 32.56
N THR A 254 -12.68 -6.73 31.62
CA THR A 254 -12.56 -6.39 30.20
C THR A 254 -13.93 -6.20 29.55
N THR A 255 -14.96 -6.98 29.99
CA THR A 255 -16.34 -6.80 29.52
C THR A 255 -16.91 -5.44 29.92
N GLU A 256 -16.59 -4.98 31.11
CA GLU A 256 -17.02 -3.65 31.60
C GLU A 256 -16.34 -2.52 30.82
N LEU A 257 -15.05 -2.66 30.53
CA LEU A 257 -14.29 -1.73 29.68
C LEU A 257 -14.85 -1.70 28.25
N MET A 258 -15.19 -2.84 27.67
CA MET A 258 -15.83 -2.92 26.35
C MET A 258 -17.17 -2.15 26.31
N LYS A 259 -18.02 -2.36 27.33
CA LYS A 259 -19.30 -1.65 27.43
C LYS A 259 -19.13 -0.15 27.60
N THR A 260 -18.10 0.27 28.33
CA THR A 260 -17.78 1.69 28.54
C THR A 260 -17.28 2.34 27.26
N ALA A 261 -16.39 1.67 26.53
CA ALA A 261 -15.91 2.12 25.22
C ALA A 261 -17.07 2.23 24.22
N ALA A 262 -17.98 1.26 24.19
CA ALA A 262 -19.15 1.30 23.33
C ALA A 262 -20.11 2.46 23.66
N LYS A 263 -20.31 2.78 24.94
CA LYS A 263 -21.08 3.95 25.38
C LYS A 263 -20.44 5.28 24.94
N ASN A 264 -19.13 5.33 24.92
CA ASN A 264 -18.36 6.50 24.49
C ASN A 264 -18.22 6.58 22.96
N LEU A 265 -18.88 5.68 22.21
CA LEU A 265 -18.81 5.57 20.75
C LEU A 265 -17.40 5.28 20.21
N ASP A 266 -16.50 4.80 21.07
CA ASP A 266 -15.18 4.32 20.68
C ASP A 266 -15.25 2.86 20.23
N PHE A 267 -15.73 2.67 19.02
CA PHE A 267 -15.94 1.33 18.45
C PHE A 267 -14.62 0.58 18.20
N LEU A 268 -13.51 1.28 18.05
CA LEU A 268 -12.21 0.66 17.84
C LEU A 268 -11.72 0.00 19.15
N GLN A 269 -11.77 0.72 20.26
CA GLN A 269 -11.44 0.17 21.57
C GLN A 269 -12.43 -0.92 22.00
N ALA A 270 -13.71 -0.74 21.73
CA ALA A 270 -14.71 -1.76 22.03
C ALA A 270 -14.44 -3.08 21.26
N ALA A 271 -13.99 -3.01 20.01
CA ALA A 271 -13.61 -4.18 19.23
C ALA A 271 -12.36 -4.88 19.80
N GLN A 272 -11.35 -4.12 20.21
CA GLN A 272 -10.14 -4.67 20.85
C GLN A 272 -10.46 -5.41 22.14
N TYR A 273 -11.29 -4.83 23.00
CA TYR A 273 -11.73 -5.49 24.23
C TYR A 273 -12.56 -6.75 23.97
N ARG A 274 -13.39 -6.76 22.93
CA ARG A 274 -14.14 -7.96 22.52
C ARG A 274 -13.19 -9.08 22.11
N ASP A 275 -12.19 -8.77 21.32
CA ASP A 275 -11.21 -9.76 20.83
C ASP A 275 -10.36 -10.33 21.98
N GLU A 276 -10.04 -9.49 22.98
CA GLU A 276 -9.36 -9.92 24.20
C GLU A 276 -10.26 -10.82 25.09
N ILE A 277 -11.56 -10.54 25.18
CA ILE A 277 -12.52 -11.40 25.89
C ILE A 277 -12.56 -12.78 25.25
N VAL A 278 -12.66 -12.88 23.93
CA VAL A 278 -12.67 -14.16 23.21
C VAL A 278 -11.40 -14.95 23.49
N ARG A 279 -10.25 -14.28 23.52
CA ARG A 279 -8.96 -14.89 23.84
C ARG A 279 -8.91 -15.44 25.27
N LEU A 280 -9.34 -14.66 26.25
CA LEU A 280 -9.37 -15.08 27.66
C LEU A 280 -10.34 -16.24 27.88
N GLN A 281 -11.47 -16.26 27.15
CA GLN A 281 -12.44 -17.37 27.18
C GLN A 281 -11.85 -18.66 26.61
N SER A 282 -11.13 -18.58 25.48
CA SER A 282 -10.46 -19.75 24.89
C SER A 282 -9.38 -20.35 25.80
N LEU A 283 -8.71 -19.53 26.60
CA LEU A 283 -7.75 -19.99 27.61
C LEU A 283 -8.44 -20.67 28.79
N LEU A 284 -9.63 -20.18 29.17
CA LEU A 284 -10.43 -20.77 30.26
C LEU A 284 -11.01 -22.14 29.87
N GLU A 285 -11.33 -22.37 28.58
CA GLU A 285 -11.85 -23.64 28.07
C GLU A 285 -10.76 -24.69 27.86
N ASN A 286 -9.50 -24.29 27.73
CA ASN A 286 -8.36 -25.18 27.52
C ASN A 286 -7.63 -25.58 28.82
N GLU A 287 -8.06 -25.11 29.99
CA GLU A 287 -7.66 -25.58 31.32
C GLU A 287 -8.71 -26.57 31.90
#